data_2f946f520f6d1a7d92484da193a4b12a
#
_entry.id   2f946f520f6d1a7d92484da193a4b12a
#
_cell.length_a   1.000
_cell.length_b   1.000
_cell.length_c   1.000
_cell.angle_alpha   90.00
_cell.angle_beta   90.00
_cell.angle_gamma   90.00
#
_symmetry.space_group_name_H-M   'P 1'
#
loop_
_entity.id
_entity.type
_entity.pdbx_description
1 polymer ?
#
loop_
_entity_poly.entity_id
_entity_poly.type
_entity_poly.pdbx_seq_one_letter_code
_entity_poly.pdbx_strand_id
1 'polypeptide(L)'
;MTEVAGKMAFVLEILGEIYYFRSMKKLLYVHGYNGSPDGGSCRLFKKHKPENWEVIGMDYCQDDCELALRQIRETIEREGIDVVVGCSLGGFLTLLTTGVRRFVVNPCYLPSVELPKLKPFEGFPAPSPELIATYAAQEWRLKQLPEVDRKNITALFGDSDELLGMKYRDMMADDLGILGGIVPSQHHISEEAVLLICQMLSDERMKDAHRHSFENEEEIKASETCGCFSCCRTFAPNEIEDWVDDADGKTALCPYCHTDAVIGDASGLPLDKTFLHAMNLRWF
;
A
#
# COMPACT_ATOMS: atom_id res chain seq x y z
N MET A 1 -13.23 10.53 34.11
CA MET A 1 -14.27 10.34 33.09
C MET A 1 -13.62 10.62 31.75
N THR A 2 -13.13 9.58 31.12
CA THR A 2 -12.46 9.62 29.82
C THR A 2 -13.54 9.57 28.74
N GLU A 3 -13.75 10.69 28.04
CA GLU A 3 -14.56 10.74 26.83
C GLU A 3 -13.82 9.92 25.74
N VAL A 4 -14.35 8.74 25.49
CA VAL A 4 -14.04 7.99 24.27
C VAL A 4 -14.74 8.76 23.16
N ALA A 5 -13.99 9.49 22.34
CA ALA A 5 -14.47 10.06 21.10
C ALA A 5 -14.81 8.90 20.15
N GLY A 6 -15.99 8.32 20.36
CA GLY A 6 -16.55 7.30 19.50
C GLY A 6 -16.73 7.87 18.10
N LYS A 7 -16.33 7.12 17.08
CA LYS A 7 -16.70 7.36 15.68
C LYS A 7 -18.22 7.40 15.60
N MET A 8 -18.83 8.59 15.73
CA MET A 8 -20.26 8.76 15.59
C MET A 8 -20.61 8.64 14.11
N ALA A 9 -21.20 7.50 13.75
CA ALA A 9 -21.98 7.40 12.52
C ALA A 9 -23.28 8.16 12.74
N PHE A 10 -23.44 9.32 12.10
CA PHE A 10 -24.74 10.00 12.04
C PHE A 10 -25.58 9.26 10.99
N VAL A 11 -26.66 8.66 11.43
CA VAL A 11 -27.72 8.16 10.55
C VAL A 11 -28.72 9.31 10.36
N LEU A 12 -28.79 9.89 9.18
CA LEU A 12 -29.86 10.81 8.77
C LEU A 12 -30.84 10.02 7.91
N GLU A 13 -32.02 9.78 8.45
CA GLU A 13 -33.14 9.21 7.72
C GLU A 13 -33.87 10.34 6.97
N ILE A 14 -33.60 10.49 5.67
CA ILE A 14 -34.35 11.39 4.79
C ILE A 14 -34.89 10.54 3.64
N LEU A 15 -36.17 10.45 3.50
CA LEU A 15 -36.93 9.75 2.44
C LEU A 15 -36.78 8.22 2.42
N GLY A 16 -36.61 7.55 3.55
CA GLY A 16 -36.61 6.09 3.64
C GLY A 16 -35.31 5.42 3.14
N GLU A 17 -34.26 6.19 2.85
CA GLU A 17 -32.93 5.69 2.52
C GLU A 17 -31.95 5.97 3.65
N ILE A 18 -31.27 4.95 4.11
CA ILE A 18 -30.22 5.06 5.15
C ILE A 18 -28.92 5.47 4.46
N TYR A 19 -28.54 6.75 4.54
CA TYR A 19 -27.22 7.20 4.13
C TYR A 19 -26.19 6.95 5.24
N TYR A 20 -25.28 6.00 5.04
CA TYR A 20 -24.09 5.87 5.87
C TYR A 20 -23.12 7.01 5.55
N PHE A 21 -23.05 8.00 6.43
CA PHE A 21 -21.95 8.98 6.36
C PHE A 21 -20.65 8.28 6.77
N ARG A 22 -19.86 7.86 5.79
CA ARG A 22 -18.53 7.32 6.03
C ARG A 22 -17.64 8.46 6.50
N SER A 23 -17.11 8.39 7.72
CA SER A 23 -16.09 9.34 8.19
C SER A 23 -14.91 9.36 7.20
N MET A 24 -14.38 10.56 6.90
CA MET A 24 -13.18 10.74 6.10
C MET A 24 -12.06 9.88 6.68
N LYS A 25 -11.45 9.04 5.85
CA LYS A 25 -10.25 8.28 6.20
C LYS A 25 -9.01 9.14 5.99
N LYS A 26 -7.96 8.90 6.75
CA LYS A 26 -6.75 9.71 6.71
C LYS A 26 -5.51 8.88 6.39
N LEU A 27 -4.74 9.36 5.43
CA LEU A 27 -3.44 8.84 5.05
C LEU A 27 -2.35 9.80 5.51
N LEU A 28 -1.40 9.32 6.30
CA LEU A 28 -0.19 10.05 6.66
C LEU A 28 0.94 9.68 5.69
N TYR A 29 1.51 10.68 5.03
CA TYR A 29 2.69 10.49 4.18
C TYR A 29 3.97 10.90 4.92
N VAL A 30 4.92 9.95 5.04
CA VAL A 30 6.24 10.13 5.68
C VAL A 30 7.30 10.14 4.58
N HIS A 31 7.89 11.30 4.33
CA HIS A 31 8.87 11.49 3.25
C HIS A 31 10.25 10.86 3.58
N GLY A 32 11.09 10.69 2.57
CA GLY A 32 12.46 10.23 2.72
C GLY A 32 13.41 11.31 3.23
N TYR A 33 14.70 10.97 3.35
CA TYR A 33 15.76 11.91 3.76
C TYR A 33 15.78 13.13 2.84
N ASN A 34 15.89 14.33 3.42
CA ASN A 34 15.80 15.62 2.73
C ASN A 34 14.50 15.86 1.94
N GLY A 35 13.46 15.06 2.18
CA GLY A 35 12.13 15.31 1.63
C GLY A 35 11.37 16.39 2.38
N SER A 36 10.12 16.60 1.98
CA SER A 36 9.23 17.57 2.64
C SER A 36 7.78 17.07 2.68
N PRO A 37 6.95 17.58 3.61
CA PRO A 37 5.54 17.21 3.74
C PRO A 37 4.70 17.53 2.49
N ASP A 38 5.12 18.49 1.68
CA ASP A 38 4.47 18.87 0.42
C ASP A 38 5.31 18.52 -0.82
N GLY A 39 6.22 17.56 -0.70
CA GLY A 39 7.04 17.04 -1.78
C GLY A 39 6.22 16.42 -2.93
N GLY A 40 6.89 16.08 -4.03
CA GLY A 40 6.26 15.54 -5.25
C GLY A 40 5.35 14.35 -4.97
N SER A 41 5.82 13.37 -4.21
CA SER A 41 5.05 12.16 -3.87
C SER A 41 3.80 12.48 -3.04
N CYS A 42 3.90 13.37 -2.04
CA CYS A 42 2.73 13.79 -1.27
C CYS A 42 1.67 14.48 -2.13
N ARG A 43 2.11 15.33 -3.07
CA ARG A 43 1.19 15.97 -4.04
C ARG A 43 0.51 14.96 -4.95
N LEU A 44 1.21 13.89 -5.37
CA LEU A 44 0.60 12.81 -6.15
C LEU A 44 -0.47 12.08 -5.34
N PHE A 45 -0.24 11.76 -4.07
CA PHE A 45 -1.27 11.19 -3.21
C PHE A 45 -2.47 12.13 -3.05
N LYS A 46 -2.25 13.43 -2.81
CA LYS A 46 -3.33 14.43 -2.73
C LYS A 46 -4.16 14.51 -4.01
N LYS A 47 -3.52 14.33 -5.18
CA LYS A 47 -4.18 14.35 -6.51
C LYS A 47 -5.02 13.10 -6.77
N HIS A 48 -4.53 11.91 -6.38
CA HIS A 48 -5.10 10.61 -6.78
C HIS A 48 -5.85 9.87 -5.66
N LYS A 49 -5.88 10.43 -4.45
CA LYS A 49 -6.61 9.83 -3.31
C LYS A 49 -8.07 9.55 -3.65
N PRO A 50 -8.69 8.49 -3.11
CA PRO A 50 -10.13 8.33 -3.20
C PRO A 50 -10.88 9.50 -2.54
N GLU A 51 -12.11 9.78 -2.97
CA GLU A 51 -12.90 10.94 -2.51
C GLU A 51 -13.05 11.01 -0.98
N ASN A 52 -13.23 9.85 -0.33
CA ASN A 52 -13.42 9.77 1.12
C ASN A 52 -12.10 9.71 1.91
N TRP A 53 -10.98 10.14 1.31
CA TRP A 53 -9.68 10.17 1.96
C TRP A 53 -9.11 11.59 2.04
N GLU A 54 -8.45 11.88 3.13
CA GLU A 54 -7.58 13.02 3.34
C GLU A 54 -6.11 12.57 3.33
N VAL A 55 -5.22 13.36 2.75
CA VAL A 55 -3.77 13.09 2.74
C VAL A 55 -3.05 14.18 3.53
N ILE A 56 -2.38 13.75 4.57
CA ILE A 56 -1.59 14.60 5.47
C ILE A 56 -0.11 14.29 5.21
N GLY A 57 0.66 15.27 4.76
CA GLY A 57 2.12 15.22 4.79
C GLY A 57 2.59 15.72 6.14
N MET A 58 3.57 15.06 6.76
CA MET A 58 4.14 15.53 8.01
C MET A 58 5.60 15.92 7.85
N ASP A 59 5.98 16.97 8.53
CA ASP A 59 7.36 17.28 8.82
C ASP A 59 7.80 16.60 10.12
N TYR A 60 9.02 16.11 10.17
CA TYR A 60 9.54 15.39 11.33
C TYR A 60 11.05 15.63 11.47
N CYS A 61 11.57 15.47 12.67
CA CYS A 61 13.00 15.56 12.94
C CYS A 61 13.75 14.41 12.27
N GLN A 62 14.47 14.70 11.19
CA GLN A 62 15.22 13.67 10.46
C GLN A 62 16.54 13.30 11.16
N ASP A 63 17.06 14.15 12.04
CA ASP A 63 18.34 13.97 12.72
C ASP A 63 18.30 12.97 13.89
N ASP A 64 17.10 12.63 14.37
CA ASP A 64 16.89 11.72 15.50
C ASP A 64 15.75 10.74 15.22
N CYS A 65 16.11 9.48 15.04
CA CYS A 65 15.16 8.41 14.70
C CYS A 65 14.09 8.19 15.79
N GLU A 66 14.45 8.25 17.08
CA GLU A 66 13.50 8.07 18.19
C GLU A 66 12.51 9.24 18.28
N LEU A 67 13.00 10.45 18.07
CA LEU A 67 12.14 11.63 18.01
C LEU A 67 11.21 11.57 16.81
N ALA A 68 11.70 11.19 15.62
CA ALA A 68 10.88 10.98 14.42
C ALA A 68 9.75 9.96 14.66
N LEU A 69 10.08 8.81 15.23
CA LEU A 69 9.09 7.76 15.54
C LEU A 69 8.04 8.22 16.57
N ARG A 70 8.45 9.03 17.54
CA ARG A 70 7.53 9.62 18.50
C ARG A 70 6.58 10.61 17.83
N GLN A 71 7.10 11.52 17.00
CA GLN A 71 6.30 12.50 16.26
C GLN A 71 5.30 11.82 15.32
N ILE A 72 5.69 10.73 14.65
CA ILE A 72 4.79 9.94 13.81
C ILE A 72 3.65 9.34 14.65
N ARG A 73 3.96 8.73 15.80
CA ARG A 73 2.95 8.16 16.71
C ARG A 73 1.96 9.22 17.22
N GLU A 74 2.48 10.33 17.71
CA GLU A 74 1.67 11.46 18.21
C GLU A 74 0.74 11.99 17.10
N THR A 75 1.24 12.04 15.85
CA THR A 75 0.43 12.48 14.70
C THR A 75 -0.66 11.45 14.38
N ILE A 76 -0.34 10.16 14.41
CA ILE A 76 -1.33 9.08 14.20
C ILE A 76 -2.47 9.20 15.21
N GLU A 77 -2.14 9.35 16.49
CA GLU A 77 -3.12 9.46 17.57
C GLU A 77 -3.95 10.75 17.48
N ARG A 78 -3.28 11.89 17.31
CA ARG A 78 -3.92 13.21 17.26
C ARG A 78 -4.87 13.36 16.07
N GLU A 79 -4.42 12.93 14.90
CA GLU A 79 -5.17 13.08 13.64
C GLU A 79 -6.14 11.91 13.37
N GLY A 80 -6.01 10.78 14.07
CA GLY A 80 -6.78 9.59 13.79
C GLY A 80 -6.46 8.99 12.43
N ILE A 81 -5.17 8.71 12.18
CA ILE A 81 -4.66 8.18 10.90
C ILE A 81 -5.09 6.72 10.71
N ASP A 82 -5.65 6.40 9.55
CA ASP A 82 -6.03 5.04 9.15
C ASP A 82 -4.88 4.28 8.47
N VAL A 83 -4.04 5.01 7.72
CA VAL A 83 -2.95 4.42 6.91
C VAL A 83 -1.72 5.32 6.94
N VAL A 84 -0.54 4.72 7.07
CA VAL A 84 0.75 5.42 6.90
C VAL A 84 1.42 4.93 5.61
N VAL A 85 1.92 5.88 4.81
CA VAL A 85 2.72 5.60 3.61
C VAL A 85 4.09 6.23 3.76
N GLY A 86 5.15 5.44 3.65
CA GLY A 86 6.52 5.96 3.75
C GLY A 86 7.40 5.54 2.57
N CYS A 87 8.32 6.43 2.17
CA CYS A 87 9.30 6.19 1.12
C CYS A 87 10.72 6.34 1.65
N SER A 88 11.65 5.48 1.18
CA SER A 88 13.06 5.57 1.52
C SER A 88 13.28 5.57 3.05
N LEU A 89 13.91 6.58 3.63
CA LEU A 89 14.07 6.72 5.08
C LEU A 89 12.72 6.82 5.81
N GLY A 90 11.74 7.51 5.22
CA GLY A 90 10.36 7.50 5.71
C GLY A 90 9.73 6.11 5.66
N GLY A 91 10.13 5.27 4.71
CA GLY A 91 9.76 3.85 4.65
C GLY A 91 10.30 3.05 5.83
N PHE A 92 11.56 3.27 6.24
CA PHE A 92 12.13 2.69 7.45
C PHE A 92 11.34 3.07 8.71
N LEU A 93 11.05 4.36 8.88
CA LEU A 93 10.25 4.85 10.01
C LEU A 93 8.84 4.24 10.00
N THR A 94 8.23 4.13 8.81
CA THR A 94 6.91 3.52 8.64
C THR A 94 6.93 2.03 8.98
N LEU A 95 7.99 1.28 8.65
CA LEU A 95 8.15 -0.12 9.07
C LEU A 95 8.11 -0.27 10.59
N LEU A 96 8.74 0.65 11.33
CA LEU A 96 8.79 0.64 12.80
C LEU A 96 7.55 1.21 13.49
N THR A 97 6.61 1.74 12.72
CA THR A 97 5.31 2.20 13.23
C THR A 97 4.39 0.98 13.41
N THR A 98 3.60 0.94 14.47
CA THR A 98 2.71 -0.20 14.81
C THR A 98 1.25 0.24 14.97
N GLY A 99 0.32 -0.71 14.96
CA GLY A 99 -1.09 -0.46 15.24
C GLY A 99 -1.88 0.20 14.11
N VAL A 100 -1.30 0.36 12.92
CA VAL A 100 -1.93 0.99 11.75
C VAL A 100 -1.53 0.26 10.47
N ARG A 101 -2.37 0.30 9.43
CA ARG A 101 -2.01 -0.22 8.11
C ARG A 101 -0.91 0.62 7.47
N ARG A 102 0.05 -0.02 6.83
CA ARG A 102 1.26 0.62 6.32
C ARG A 102 1.57 0.22 4.90
N PHE A 103 1.97 1.22 4.10
CA PHE A 103 2.61 1.01 2.80
C PHE A 103 4.02 1.56 2.87
N VAL A 104 4.97 0.78 2.41
CA VAL A 104 6.38 1.24 2.29
C VAL A 104 6.82 1.10 0.85
N VAL A 105 7.41 2.15 0.31
CA VAL A 105 7.91 2.18 -1.07
C VAL A 105 9.42 2.41 -1.03
N ASN A 106 10.17 1.51 -1.63
CA ASN A 106 11.63 1.55 -1.64
C ASN A 106 12.20 1.87 -0.24
N PRO A 107 11.84 1.10 0.82
CA PRO A 107 12.26 1.44 2.18
C PRO A 107 13.78 1.33 2.33
N CYS A 108 14.40 2.33 2.96
CA CYS A 108 15.79 2.28 3.37
C CYS A 108 15.93 1.29 4.53
N TYR A 109 15.91 -0.01 4.23
CA TYR A 109 15.81 -1.10 5.21
C TYR A 109 16.97 -1.14 6.20
N LEU A 110 18.18 -0.78 5.74
CA LEU A 110 19.39 -0.67 6.58
C LEU A 110 19.99 0.74 6.46
N PRO A 111 19.49 1.73 7.21
CA PRO A 111 20.03 3.08 7.22
C PRO A 111 21.52 3.16 7.53
N SER A 112 22.04 2.26 8.40
CA SER A 112 23.47 2.19 8.70
C SER A 112 24.36 1.89 7.49
N VAL A 113 23.78 1.23 6.47
CA VAL A 113 24.48 0.84 5.23
C VAL A 113 24.28 1.88 4.13
N GLU A 114 23.08 2.45 4.04
CA GLU A 114 22.70 3.29 2.89
C GLU A 114 22.97 4.77 3.11
N LEU A 115 22.69 5.30 4.28
CA LEU A 115 22.90 6.72 4.56
C LEU A 115 24.37 7.16 4.39
N PRO A 116 25.40 6.37 4.77
CA PRO A 116 26.79 6.75 4.52
C PRO A 116 27.18 6.90 3.05
N LYS A 117 26.39 6.35 2.13
CA LYS A 117 26.66 6.43 0.68
C LYS A 117 26.14 7.70 0.06
N LEU A 118 25.21 8.40 0.75
CA LEU A 118 24.64 9.65 0.25
C LEU A 118 25.68 10.76 0.27
N LYS A 119 25.79 11.45 -0.86
CA LYS A 119 26.68 12.61 -1.04
C LYS A 119 25.88 13.90 -0.87
N PRO A 120 26.53 15.02 -0.51
CA PRO A 120 25.90 16.33 -0.55
C PRO A 120 25.30 16.61 -1.94
N PHE A 121 24.08 17.13 -1.99
CA PHE A 121 23.39 17.44 -3.24
C PHE A 121 22.53 18.71 -3.08
N GLU A 122 22.60 19.63 -4.02
CA GLU A 122 21.75 20.84 -4.13
C GLU A 122 21.52 21.61 -2.81
N GLY A 123 22.58 21.78 -2.01
CA GLY A 123 22.50 22.52 -0.73
C GLY A 123 22.12 21.66 0.47
N PHE A 124 21.82 20.38 0.27
CA PHE A 124 21.63 19.42 1.35
C PHE A 124 22.97 18.77 1.74
N PRO A 125 23.36 18.77 3.02
CA PRO A 125 24.56 18.09 3.47
C PRO A 125 24.39 16.57 3.39
N ALA A 126 25.51 15.84 3.36
CA ALA A 126 25.47 14.40 3.60
C ALA A 126 24.95 14.13 5.04
N PRO A 127 24.33 12.96 5.29
CA PRO A 127 23.93 12.57 6.63
C PRO A 127 25.11 12.58 7.61
N SER A 128 24.91 13.17 8.78
CA SER A 128 25.98 13.19 9.81
C SER A 128 26.17 11.79 10.42
N PRO A 129 27.36 11.47 10.95
CA PRO A 129 27.58 10.22 11.69
C PRO A 129 26.62 10.03 12.86
N GLU A 130 26.24 11.13 13.53
CA GLU A 130 25.31 11.14 14.66
C GLU A 130 23.90 10.73 14.19
N LEU A 131 23.41 11.33 13.09
CA LEU A 131 22.14 10.96 12.47
C LEU A 131 22.15 9.46 12.11
N ILE A 132 23.18 9.01 11.39
CA ILE A 132 23.30 7.60 10.98
C ILE A 132 23.24 6.68 12.20
N ALA A 133 23.92 7.02 13.30
CA ALA A 133 23.93 6.23 14.51
C ALA A 133 22.55 6.11 15.16
N THR A 134 21.72 7.17 15.15
CA THR A 134 20.36 7.10 15.72
C THR A 134 19.46 6.12 14.96
N TYR A 135 19.57 6.06 13.63
CA TYR A 135 18.81 5.12 12.81
C TYR A 135 19.37 3.68 12.92
N ALA A 136 20.69 3.52 12.87
CA ALA A 136 21.36 2.21 13.05
C ALA A 136 20.96 1.54 14.38
N ALA A 137 20.83 2.33 15.44
CA ALA A 137 20.40 1.85 16.74
C ALA A 137 18.98 1.26 16.76
N GLN A 138 18.16 1.51 15.74
CA GLN A 138 16.77 1.03 15.65
C GLN A 138 16.58 -0.15 14.69
N GLU A 139 17.57 -0.50 13.88
CA GLU A 139 17.44 -1.55 12.85
C GLU A 139 17.06 -2.92 13.42
N TRP A 140 17.55 -3.27 14.61
CA TRP A 140 17.24 -4.54 15.26
C TRP A 140 15.74 -4.73 15.54
N ARG A 141 14.98 -3.62 15.67
CA ARG A 141 13.54 -3.65 15.92
C ARG A 141 12.75 -4.23 14.75
N LEU A 142 13.27 -4.13 13.52
CA LEU A 142 12.61 -4.71 12.34
C LEU A 142 12.36 -6.21 12.55
N LYS A 143 13.38 -6.94 13.03
CA LYS A 143 13.28 -8.40 13.27
C LYS A 143 12.42 -8.75 14.50
N GLN A 144 12.05 -7.77 15.31
CA GLN A 144 11.18 -7.94 16.47
C GLN A 144 9.72 -7.56 16.20
N LEU A 145 9.38 -7.17 14.97
CA LEU A 145 8.00 -6.81 14.62
C LEU A 145 7.06 -8.01 14.83
N PRO A 146 5.99 -7.86 15.64
CA PRO A 146 5.00 -8.90 15.83
C PRO A 146 4.35 -9.32 14.51
N GLU A 147 3.95 -10.59 14.39
CA GLU A 147 3.30 -11.09 13.18
C GLU A 147 2.04 -10.29 12.80
N VAL A 148 1.24 -9.89 13.79
CA VAL A 148 0.05 -9.07 13.59
C VAL A 148 0.39 -7.72 12.94
N ASP A 149 1.52 -7.12 13.29
CA ASP A 149 1.99 -5.88 12.70
C ASP A 149 2.57 -6.10 11.30
N ARG A 150 3.28 -7.21 11.06
CA ARG A 150 3.82 -7.56 9.74
C ARG A 150 2.72 -7.75 8.70
N LYS A 151 1.60 -8.37 9.05
CA LYS A 151 0.42 -8.54 8.18
C LYS A 151 -0.25 -7.22 7.77
N ASN A 152 0.04 -6.13 8.48
CA ASN A 152 -0.45 -4.79 8.15
C ASN A 152 0.51 -3.98 7.28
N ILE A 153 1.58 -4.60 6.76
CA ILE A 153 2.56 -3.97 5.89
C ILE A 153 2.38 -4.46 4.46
N THR A 154 2.24 -3.53 3.54
CA THR A 154 2.38 -3.77 2.10
C THR A 154 3.65 -3.06 1.63
N ALA A 155 4.61 -3.80 1.09
CA ALA A 155 5.85 -3.26 0.57
C ALA A 155 5.82 -3.21 -0.97
N LEU A 156 6.32 -2.12 -1.55
CA LEU A 156 6.46 -1.92 -2.99
C LEU A 156 7.91 -1.55 -3.29
N PHE A 157 8.45 -2.15 -4.35
CA PHE A 157 9.82 -1.90 -4.79
C PHE A 157 9.83 -1.46 -6.26
N GLY A 158 10.51 -0.37 -6.55
CA GLY A 158 10.73 0.11 -7.91
C GLY A 158 11.65 -0.85 -8.68
N ASP A 159 11.22 -1.27 -9.87
CA ASP A 159 12.03 -2.12 -10.76
C ASP A 159 13.31 -1.44 -11.24
N SER A 160 13.35 -0.12 -11.17
CA SER A 160 14.44 0.74 -11.63
C SER A 160 14.99 1.64 -10.51
N ASP A 161 14.88 1.21 -9.24
CA ASP A 161 15.44 1.96 -8.08
C ASP A 161 16.96 2.00 -8.15
N GLU A 162 17.48 3.17 -8.52
CA GLU A 162 18.92 3.41 -8.73
C GLU A 162 19.73 3.59 -7.42
N LEU A 163 19.05 3.82 -6.30
CA LEU A 163 19.70 4.05 -5.00
C LEU A 163 19.79 2.79 -4.15
N LEU A 164 18.70 2.08 -3.97
CA LEU A 164 18.61 0.94 -3.07
C LEU A 164 18.57 -0.40 -3.84
N GLY A 165 17.96 -0.40 -5.02
CA GLY A 165 17.77 -1.60 -5.84
C GLY A 165 16.88 -2.64 -5.17
N MET A 166 16.81 -3.83 -5.74
CA MET A 166 15.91 -4.90 -5.33
C MET A 166 16.37 -5.72 -4.11
N LYS A 167 17.60 -5.53 -3.63
CA LYS A 167 18.18 -6.35 -2.54
C LYS A 167 17.36 -6.31 -1.24
N TYR A 168 16.73 -5.20 -0.94
CA TYR A 168 15.93 -5.07 0.29
C TYR A 168 14.57 -5.76 0.20
N ARG A 169 14.08 -6.02 -1.00
CA ARG A 169 12.90 -6.86 -1.20
C ARG A 169 13.15 -8.28 -0.70
N ASP A 170 14.25 -8.88 -1.11
CA ASP A 170 14.63 -10.24 -0.71
C ASP A 170 14.93 -10.30 0.79
N MET A 171 15.67 -9.31 1.32
CA MET A 171 15.92 -9.22 2.78
C MET A 171 14.64 -9.09 3.60
N MET A 172 13.65 -8.30 3.15
CA MET A 172 12.38 -8.19 3.84
C MET A 172 11.57 -9.48 3.77
N ALA A 173 11.64 -10.22 2.66
CA ALA A 173 11.03 -11.54 2.54
C ALA A 173 11.65 -12.53 3.54
N ASP A 174 12.98 -12.56 3.65
CA ASP A 174 13.70 -13.45 4.56
C ASP A 174 13.51 -13.07 6.03
N ASP A 175 13.64 -11.79 6.37
CA ASP A 175 13.61 -11.32 7.77
C ASP A 175 12.18 -11.19 8.33
N LEU A 176 11.22 -10.77 7.52
CA LEU A 176 9.86 -10.41 7.94
C LEU A 176 8.76 -11.31 7.37
N GLY A 177 9.07 -12.12 6.36
CA GLY A 177 8.07 -12.88 5.60
C GLY A 177 7.21 -11.97 4.70
N ILE A 178 7.69 -10.78 4.33
CA ILE A 178 6.97 -9.82 3.49
C ILE A 178 7.60 -9.82 2.10
N LEU A 179 6.95 -10.50 1.15
CA LEU A 179 7.33 -10.44 -0.25
C LEU A 179 6.68 -9.20 -0.89
N GLY A 180 7.47 -8.13 -1.04
CA GLY A 180 6.96 -6.89 -1.62
C GLY A 180 6.67 -7.01 -3.12
N GLY A 181 5.66 -6.26 -3.57
CA GLY A 181 5.32 -6.09 -4.98
C GLY A 181 6.35 -5.27 -5.74
N ILE A 182 6.45 -5.50 -7.05
CA ILE A 182 7.32 -4.75 -7.95
C ILE A 182 6.48 -3.77 -8.76
N VAL A 183 6.91 -2.52 -8.83
CA VAL A 183 6.21 -1.45 -9.56
C VAL A 183 7.15 -0.73 -10.51
N PRO A 184 6.66 -0.19 -11.64
CA PRO A 184 7.47 0.65 -12.53
C PRO A 184 7.81 1.97 -11.82
N SER A 185 8.95 2.02 -11.15
CA SER A 185 9.38 3.18 -10.36
C SER A 185 10.89 3.23 -10.22
N GLN A 186 11.44 4.43 -10.24
CA GLN A 186 12.77 4.73 -9.73
C GLN A 186 12.73 4.81 -8.20
N HIS A 187 13.77 5.36 -7.56
CA HIS A 187 13.80 5.54 -6.11
C HIS A 187 12.65 6.40 -5.59
N HIS A 188 12.31 7.48 -6.28
CA HIS A 188 11.13 8.28 -5.98
C HIS A 188 9.86 7.55 -6.41
N ILE A 189 8.80 7.69 -5.61
CA ILE A 189 7.50 7.06 -5.89
C ILE A 189 6.96 7.57 -7.23
N SER A 190 6.72 6.66 -8.18
CA SER A 190 6.07 6.99 -9.45
C SER A 190 4.58 7.25 -9.28
N GLU A 191 3.96 7.89 -10.29
CA GLU A 191 2.51 8.07 -10.32
C GLU A 191 1.78 6.72 -10.36
N GLU A 192 2.32 5.72 -11.04
CA GLU A 192 1.79 4.36 -11.11
C GLU A 192 1.76 3.69 -9.73
N ALA A 193 2.84 3.82 -8.96
CA ALA A 193 2.88 3.29 -7.59
C ALA A 193 1.88 3.99 -6.67
N VAL A 194 1.68 5.30 -6.83
CA VAL A 194 0.65 6.06 -6.10
C VAL A 194 -0.76 5.58 -6.47
N LEU A 195 -1.05 5.42 -7.78
CA LEU A 195 -2.33 4.91 -8.26
C LEU A 195 -2.63 3.52 -7.69
N LEU A 196 -1.63 2.63 -7.68
CA LEU A 196 -1.73 1.29 -7.12
C LEU A 196 -2.10 1.33 -5.63
N ILE A 197 -1.40 2.13 -4.82
CA ILE A 197 -1.71 2.31 -3.40
C ILE A 197 -3.13 2.88 -3.24
N CYS A 198 -3.51 3.90 -4.01
CA CYS A 198 -4.84 4.49 -3.95
C CYS A 198 -5.96 3.49 -4.28
N GLN A 199 -5.75 2.58 -5.24
CA GLN A 199 -6.67 1.46 -5.49
C GLN A 199 -6.78 0.55 -4.25
N MET A 200 -5.65 0.20 -3.64
CA MET A 200 -5.63 -0.65 -2.43
C MET A 200 -6.24 0.02 -1.19
N LEU A 201 -6.39 1.34 -1.17
CA LEU A 201 -7.12 2.06 -0.10
C LEU A 201 -8.63 1.85 -0.18
N SER A 202 -9.16 1.40 -1.30
CA SER A 202 -10.58 1.13 -1.52
C SER A 202 -10.97 -0.29 -1.09
N ASP A 203 -10.79 -0.63 0.20
CA ASP A 203 -10.97 -1.98 0.74
C ASP A 203 -12.31 -2.64 0.41
N GLU A 204 -13.41 -1.88 0.41
CA GLU A 204 -14.75 -2.40 0.09
C GLU A 204 -14.84 -2.81 -1.37
N ARG A 205 -14.32 -1.97 -2.27
CA ARG A 205 -14.27 -2.27 -3.70
C ARG A 205 -13.43 -3.49 -3.99
N MET A 206 -12.30 -3.65 -3.28
CA MET A 206 -11.44 -4.83 -3.42
C MET A 206 -12.12 -6.12 -2.94
N LYS A 207 -12.85 -6.05 -1.82
CA LYS A 207 -13.62 -7.19 -1.31
C LYS A 207 -14.79 -7.53 -2.22
N ASP A 208 -15.47 -6.54 -2.74
CA ASP A 208 -16.54 -6.72 -3.71
C ASP A 208 -16.00 -7.37 -4.99
N ALA A 209 -14.92 -6.82 -5.53
CA ALA A 209 -14.25 -7.37 -6.69
C ALA A 209 -13.86 -8.86 -6.53
N HIS A 210 -13.39 -9.26 -5.36
CA HIS A 210 -13.05 -10.66 -5.10
C HIS A 210 -14.26 -11.61 -5.19
N ARG A 211 -15.47 -11.15 -4.87
CA ARG A 211 -16.67 -11.97 -4.98
C ARG A 211 -17.01 -12.33 -6.43
N HIS A 212 -16.63 -11.48 -7.37
CA HIS A 212 -16.82 -11.73 -8.81
C HIS A 212 -15.87 -12.78 -9.39
N SER A 213 -14.92 -13.31 -8.61
CA SER A 213 -14.07 -14.42 -9.05
C SER A 213 -14.59 -15.80 -8.63
N PHE A 214 -15.75 -15.89 -7.99
CA PHE A 214 -16.32 -17.12 -7.48
C PHE A 214 -17.72 -17.37 -8.07
N GLU A 215 -18.04 -18.63 -8.45
CA GLU A 215 -19.33 -19.02 -9.06
C GLU A 215 -19.76 -18.08 -10.20
N ASN A 216 -18.82 -17.73 -11.08
CA ASN A 216 -18.91 -16.60 -11.98
C ASN A 216 -19.20 -16.98 -13.45
N GLU A 217 -19.63 -18.22 -13.72
CA GLU A 217 -19.84 -18.73 -15.09
C GLU A 217 -20.74 -17.82 -15.92
N GLU A 218 -21.87 -17.38 -15.37
CA GLU A 218 -22.84 -16.55 -16.12
C GLU A 218 -22.28 -15.13 -16.35
N GLU A 219 -21.55 -14.56 -15.39
CA GLU A 219 -20.90 -13.26 -15.54
C GLU A 219 -19.78 -13.33 -16.59
N ILE A 220 -18.95 -14.37 -16.56
CA ILE A 220 -17.89 -14.59 -17.54
C ILE A 220 -18.49 -14.76 -18.97
N LYS A 221 -19.57 -15.52 -19.13
CA LYS A 221 -20.24 -15.66 -20.41
C LYS A 221 -20.86 -14.37 -20.95
N ALA A 222 -21.26 -13.46 -20.06
CA ALA A 222 -21.79 -12.14 -20.39
C ALA A 222 -20.71 -11.09 -20.69
N SER A 223 -19.44 -11.42 -20.46
CA SER A 223 -18.30 -10.52 -20.60
C SER A 223 -17.71 -10.53 -22.00
N GLU A 224 -17.11 -9.42 -22.43
CA GLU A 224 -16.29 -9.32 -23.63
C GLU A 224 -14.80 -9.56 -23.32
N THR A 225 -14.37 -9.18 -22.11
CA THR A 225 -13.00 -9.30 -21.63
C THR A 225 -13.00 -9.86 -20.21
N CYS A 226 -12.03 -10.74 -19.93
CA CYS A 226 -11.72 -11.23 -18.59
C CYS A 226 -10.34 -10.78 -18.14
N GLY A 227 -10.15 -10.66 -16.84
CA GLY A 227 -8.86 -10.37 -16.21
C GLY A 227 -8.56 -11.32 -15.07
N CYS A 228 -7.36 -11.86 -15.03
CA CYS A 228 -6.90 -12.68 -13.91
C CYS A 228 -6.04 -11.83 -12.96
N PHE A 229 -6.46 -11.68 -11.71
CA PHE A 229 -5.68 -10.94 -10.74
C PHE A 229 -4.57 -11.75 -10.05
N SER A 230 -4.41 -13.04 -10.38
CA SER A 230 -3.21 -13.80 -9.99
C SER A 230 -2.02 -13.50 -10.92
N CYS A 231 -2.19 -13.61 -12.24
CA CYS A 231 -1.12 -13.36 -13.22
C CYS A 231 -1.21 -12.00 -13.93
N CYS A 232 -2.20 -11.18 -13.62
CA CYS A 232 -2.45 -9.84 -14.15
C CYS A 232 -2.62 -9.79 -15.69
N ARG A 233 -3.04 -10.90 -16.32
CA ARG A 233 -3.33 -10.97 -17.76
C ARG A 233 -4.80 -10.70 -18.02
N THR A 234 -5.09 -10.12 -19.19
CA THR A 234 -6.42 -10.01 -19.76
C THR A 234 -6.53 -10.92 -20.97
N PHE A 235 -7.74 -11.47 -21.21
CA PHE A 235 -8.01 -12.44 -22.27
C PHE A 235 -9.52 -12.46 -22.59
N ALA A 236 -9.90 -13.11 -23.69
CA ALA A 236 -11.29 -13.26 -24.05
C ALA A 236 -11.95 -14.42 -23.27
N PRO A 237 -13.26 -14.34 -22.93
CA PRO A 237 -13.96 -15.40 -22.19
C PRO A 237 -13.88 -16.78 -22.84
N ASN A 238 -13.82 -16.84 -24.16
CA ASN A 238 -13.76 -18.10 -24.92
C ASN A 238 -12.38 -18.80 -24.84
N GLU A 239 -11.39 -18.19 -24.22
CA GLU A 239 -10.09 -18.82 -23.92
C GLU A 239 -10.15 -19.68 -22.64
N ILE A 240 -11.23 -19.56 -21.83
CA ILE A 240 -11.39 -20.34 -20.61
C ILE A 240 -11.90 -21.74 -20.99
N GLU A 241 -11.07 -22.73 -20.75
CA GLU A 241 -11.36 -24.14 -21.01
C GLU A 241 -11.72 -24.89 -19.71
N ASP A 242 -11.09 -24.50 -18.59
CA ASP A 242 -11.20 -25.20 -17.32
C ASP A 242 -12.07 -24.43 -16.31
N TRP A 243 -12.90 -25.18 -15.59
CA TRP A 243 -13.83 -24.68 -14.59
C TRP A 243 -13.83 -25.58 -13.36
N VAL A 244 -13.99 -24.98 -12.18
CA VAL A 244 -14.26 -25.70 -10.93
C VAL A 244 -15.77 -25.75 -10.72
N ASP A 245 -16.30 -26.94 -10.43
CA ASP A 245 -17.70 -27.09 -10.02
C ASP A 245 -17.81 -26.75 -8.52
N ASP A 246 -18.54 -25.68 -8.20
CA ASP A 246 -18.85 -25.25 -6.85
C ASP A 246 -20.31 -25.60 -6.49
N ALA A 247 -20.75 -25.22 -5.27
CA ALA A 247 -22.05 -25.64 -4.76
C ALA A 247 -23.24 -25.09 -5.56
N ASP A 248 -23.16 -23.83 -5.99
CA ASP A 248 -24.25 -23.11 -6.66
C ASP A 248 -23.90 -22.66 -8.10
N GLY A 249 -22.71 -23.03 -8.60
CA GLY A 249 -22.27 -22.61 -9.93
C GLY A 249 -20.91 -23.16 -10.33
N LYS A 250 -20.28 -22.50 -11.30
CA LYS A 250 -18.92 -22.82 -11.73
C LYS A 250 -18.02 -21.60 -11.61
N THR A 251 -16.80 -21.86 -11.18
CA THR A 251 -15.74 -20.86 -11.07
C THR A 251 -14.73 -21.01 -12.20
N ALA A 252 -14.46 -19.93 -12.92
CA ALA A 252 -13.53 -19.92 -14.04
C ALA A 252 -12.07 -20.05 -13.58
N LEU A 253 -11.30 -20.92 -14.23
CA LEU A 253 -9.86 -20.99 -14.09
C LEU A 253 -9.16 -20.17 -15.18
N CYS A 254 -8.13 -19.44 -14.81
CA CYS A 254 -7.33 -18.66 -15.75
C CYS A 254 -6.62 -19.58 -16.76
N PRO A 255 -6.75 -19.34 -18.08
CA PRO A 255 -6.11 -20.19 -19.10
C PRO A 255 -4.58 -20.16 -19.07
N TYR A 256 -3.98 -19.22 -18.33
CA TYR A 256 -2.53 -19.02 -18.29
C TYR A 256 -1.85 -19.47 -16.99
N CYS A 257 -2.51 -19.32 -15.85
CA CYS A 257 -1.92 -19.69 -14.55
C CYS A 257 -2.78 -20.69 -13.76
N HIS A 258 -3.94 -21.08 -14.29
CA HIS A 258 -4.86 -22.06 -13.72
C HIS A 258 -5.37 -21.72 -12.31
N THR A 259 -5.33 -20.43 -11.94
CA THR A 259 -5.87 -19.94 -10.67
C THR A 259 -7.33 -19.50 -10.85
N ASP A 260 -8.16 -19.65 -9.82
CA ASP A 260 -9.56 -19.23 -9.70
C ASP A 260 -9.73 -17.72 -9.44
N ALA A 261 -8.87 -16.91 -10.03
CA ALA A 261 -8.76 -15.47 -9.81
C ALA A 261 -9.22 -14.65 -11.03
N VAL A 262 -10.26 -15.11 -11.71
CA VAL A 262 -10.77 -14.50 -12.95
C VAL A 262 -11.99 -13.64 -12.68
N ILE A 263 -12.00 -12.42 -13.22
CA ILE A 263 -13.13 -11.48 -13.19
C ILE A 263 -13.48 -11.08 -14.62
N GLY A 264 -14.77 -11.03 -14.95
CA GLY A 264 -15.26 -10.53 -16.22
C GLY A 264 -15.62 -9.04 -16.18
N ASP A 265 -15.59 -8.34 -17.33
CA ASP A 265 -15.97 -6.93 -17.44
C ASP A 265 -17.48 -6.69 -17.25
N ALA A 266 -18.32 -7.72 -17.37
CA ALA A 266 -19.74 -7.66 -17.01
C ALA A 266 -19.97 -7.34 -15.52
N SER A 267 -18.98 -7.56 -14.65
CA SER A 267 -18.98 -7.10 -13.25
C SER A 267 -19.01 -5.58 -13.10
N GLY A 268 -18.71 -4.83 -14.18
CA GLY A 268 -18.53 -3.37 -14.13
C GLY A 268 -17.23 -2.92 -13.46
N LEU A 269 -16.33 -3.85 -13.11
CA LEU A 269 -15.02 -3.55 -12.53
C LEU A 269 -14.01 -3.21 -13.62
N PRO A 270 -13.01 -2.35 -13.33
CA PRO A 270 -11.93 -2.11 -14.27
C PRO A 270 -11.03 -3.34 -14.34
N LEU A 271 -10.68 -3.78 -15.54
CA LEU A 271 -9.73 -4.87 -15.75
C LEU A 271 -8.37 -4.33 -16.22
N ASP A 272 -8.08 -3.05 -15.93
CA ASP A 272 -6.79 -2.49 -16.23
C ASP A 272 -5.67 -3.09 -15.35
N LYS A 273 -4.43 -2.95 -15.83
CA LYS A 273 -3.25 -3.52 -15.18
C LYS A 273 -3.08 -3.06 -13.74
N THR A 274 -3.41 -1.80 -13.43
CA THR A 274 -3.27 -1.23 -12.08
C THR A 274 -4.25 -1.89 -11.11
N PHE A 275 -5.50 -2.08 -11.53
CA PHE A 275 -6.52 -2.73 -10.73
C PHE A 275 -6.21 -4.20 -10.49
N LEU A 276 -5.87 -4.96 -11.55
CA LEU A 276 -5.51 -6.37 -11.42
C LEU A 276 -4.28 -6.56 -10.53
N HIS A 277 -3.28 -5.68 -10.63
CA HIS A 277 -2.10 -5.71 -9.77
C HIS A 277 -2.43 -5.35 -8.31
N ALA A 278 -3.34 -4.40 -8.07
CA ALA A 278 -3.81 -4.08 -6.72
C ALA A 278 -4.53 -5.28 -6.08
N MET A 279 -5.36 -5.98 -6.86
CA MET A 279 -6.01 -7.22 -6.45
C MET A 279 -4.99 -8.33 -6.16
N ASN A 280 -3.97 -8.48 -7.02
CA ASN A 280 -2.88 -9.43 -6.78
C ASN A 280 -2.19 -9.21 -5.44
N LEU A 281 -1.72 -7.98 -5.17
CA LEU A 281 -1.04 -7.62 -3.92
C LEU A 281 -1.93 -7.73 -2.67
N ARG A 282 -3.24 -7.81 -2.85
CA ARG A 282 -4.20 -7.95 -1.75
C ARG A 282 -4.44 -9.39 -1.37
N TRP A 283 -4.44 -10.31 -2.33
CA TRP A 283 -4.93 -11.67 -2.18
C TRP A 283 -3.85 -12.75 -2.34
N PHE A 284 -2.69 -12.40 -2.93
CA PHE A 284 -1.53 -13.25 -3.13
C PHE A 284 -0.26 -12.62 -2.54
#